data_436068441dd97575d47f66c0b932e6dc
#
_entry.id   436068441dd97575d47f66c0b932e6dc
#
_cell.length_a   1.000
_cell.length_b   1.000
_cell.length_c   1.000
_cell.angle_alpha   90.00
_cell.angle_beta   90.00
_cell.angle_gamma   90.00
#
_symmetry.space_group_name_H-M   'P 1'
#
loop_
_entity.id
_entity.type
_entity.pdbx_description
1 polymer ?
#
loop_
_entity_poly.entity_id
_entity_poly.type
_entity_poly.pdbx_seq_one_letter_code
_entity_poly.pdbx_strand_id
1 'polypeptide(L)'
;MKIEYKRLTEKELDNFIDKRIHQLREEGAKEEIDLVPALKDYYQRHMAEGTFVSWIALDGNTMIGTSGMSFVEKPPYFGCPSGKMGLLSSMYTDPDYRRKGIAKELLSRVIEDAKEYGCGTIQITASEMGVKLYADFGFVHNENFMQYKL
;
A
#
# COMPACT_ATOMS: atom_id res chain seq x y z
N MET A 1 2.85 -24.65 -5.07
CA MET A 1 2.63 -23.26 -5.49
C MET A 1 3.86 -22.44 -5.14
N LYS A 2 4.44 -21.82 -6.12
CA LYS A 2 5.63 -20.99 -5.93
C LYS A 2 5.26 -19.52 -6.20
N ILE A 3 5.30 -18.71 -5.15
CA ILE A 3 5.00 -17.29 -5.24
C ILE A 3 6.30 -16.51 -5.42
N GLU A 4 6.34 -15.69 -6.44
CA GLU A 4 7.45 -14.76 -6.68
C GLU A 4 7.07 -13.38 -6.17
N TYR A 5 7.98 -12.76 -5.43
CA TYR A 5 7.84 -11.40 -4.96
C TYR A 5 8.79 -10.49 -5.72
N LYS A 6 8.28 -9.42 -6.29
CA LYS A 6 9.11 -8.47 -7.04
C LYS A 6 8.63 -7.04 -6.84
N ARG A 7 9.51 -6.08 -7.12
CA ARG A 7 9.11 -4.66 -7.11
C ARG A 7 8.20 -4.38 -8.29
N LEU A 8 7.19 -3.56 -8.04
CA LEU A 8 6.34 -3.04 -9.10
C LEU A 8 7.17 -2.16 -10.03
N THR A 9 7.01 -2.38 -11.34
CA THR A 9 7.59 -1.54 -12.37
C THR A 9 6.51 -1.04 -13.31
N GLU A 10 6.87 -0.14 -14.21
CA GLU A 10 5.95 0.37 -15.22
C GLU A 10 5.28 -0.75 -16.03
N LYS A 11 5.98 -1.85 -16.22
CA LYS A 11 5.49 -3.00 -16.99
C LYS A 11 4.23 -3.62 -16.42
N GLU A 12 4.10 -3.69 -15.08
CA GLU A 12 2.93 -4.30 -14.42
C GLU A 12 1.91 -3.26 -13.94
N LEU A 13 2.14 -1.98 -14.24
CA LEU A 13 1.34 -0.91 -13.65
C LEU A 13 -0.14 -0.97 -13.99
N ASP A 14 -0.50 -1.26 -15.24
CA ASP A 14 -1.91 -1.34 -15.63
C ASP A 14 -2.64 -2.44 -14.85
N ASN A 15 -2.00 -3.60 -14.69
CA ASN A 15 -2.56 -4.70 -13.90
C ASN A 15 -2.66 -4.34 -12.42
N PHE A 16 -1.67 -3.63 -11.89
CA PHE A 16 -1.68 -3.14 -10.52
C PHE A 16 -2.86 -2.18 -10.29
N ILE A 17 -3.11 -1.28 -11.22
CA ILE A 17 -4.25 -0.34 -11.14
C ILE A 17 -5.58 -1.10 -11.16
N ASP A 18 -5.72 -2.11 -12.01
CA ASP A 18 -6.93 -2.94 -12.04
C ASP A 18 -7.18 -3.60 -10.68
N LYS A 19 -6.14 -4.11 -10.04
CA LYS A 19 -6.24 -4.69 -8.69
C LYS A 19 -6.64 -3.64 -7.65
N ARG A 20 -6.10 -2.43 -7.77
CA ARG A 20 -6.45 -1.33 -6.85
C ARG A 20 -7.92 -0.94 -6.99
N ILE A 21 -8.43 -0.81 -8.20
CA ILE A 21 -9.85 -0.52 -8.44
C ILE A 21 -10.73 -1.63 -7.87
N HIS A 22 -10.35 -2.88 -8.10
CA HIS A 22 -11.09 -4.03 -7.57
C HIS A 22 -11.13 -4.00 -6.03
N GLN A 23 -10.00 -3.69 -5.39
CA GLN A 23 -9.92 -3.56 -3.94
C GLN A 23 -10.86 -2.46 -3.42
N LEU A 24 -10.85 -1.29 -4.05
CA LEU A 24 -11.71 -0.18 -3.67
C LEU A 24 -13.20 -0.56 -3.77
N ARG A 25 -13.59 -1.30 -4.81
CA ARG A 25 -14.96 -1.80 -4.95
C ARG A 25 -15.35 -2.73 -3.80
N GLU A 26 -14.48 -3.68 -3.47
CA GLU A 26 -14.73 -4.59 -2.35
C GLU A 26 -14.89 -3.84 -1.02
N GLU A 27 -14.19 -2.71 -0.86
CA GLU A 27 -14.28 -1.88 0.33
C GLU A 27 -15.48 -0.93 0.31
N GLY A 28 -16.34 -1.03 -0.70
CA GLY A 28 -17.57 -0.25 -0.78
C GLY A 28 -17.44 1.15 -1.36
N ALA A 29 -16.35 1.42 -2.09
CA ALA A 29 -16.15 2.73 -2.70
C ALA A 29 -17.24 3.04 -3.73
N LYS A 30 -17.69 4.30 -3.76
CA LYS A 30 -18.62 4.78 -4.77
C LYS A 30 -17.83 5.26 -5.99
N GLU A 31 -18.12 4.66 -7.15
CA GLU A 31 -17.39 4.95 -8.39
C GLU A 31 -18.10 6.08 -9.15
N GLU A 32 -17.95 7.30 -8.65
CA GLU A 32 -18.57 8.48 -9.26
C GLU A 32 -17.79 9.02 -10.46
N ILE A 33 -16.53 8.61 -10.60
CA ILE A 33 -15.64 9.00 -11.71
C ILE A 33 -14.79 7.82 -12.12
N ASP A 34 -14.17 7.91 -13.31
CA ASP A 34 -13.14 6.97 -13.72
C ASP A 34 -11.81 7.38 -13.06
N LEU A 35 -11.37 6.61 -12.07
CA LEU A 35 -10.17 6.89 -11.28
C LEU A 35 -8.87 6.46 -11.97
N VAL A 36 -8.96 5.62 -13.01
CA VAL A 36 -7.77 5.03 -13.65
C VAL A 36 -6.76 6.08 -14.14
N PRO A 37 -7.16 7.14 -14.85
CA PRO A 37 -6.18 8.15 -15.29
C PRO A 37 -5.44 8.82 -14.14
N ALA A 38 -6.14 9.16 -13.06
CA ALA A 38 -5.51 9.80 -11.89
C ALA A 38 -4.55 8.85 -11.18
N LEU A 39 -4.91 7.58 -11.06
CA LEU A 39 -4.02 6.58 -10.47
C LEU A 39 -2.76 6.38 -11.31
N LYS A 40 -2.93 6.28 -12.62
CA LYS A 40 -1.79 6.09 -13.52
C LYS A 40 -0.81 7.26 -13.44
N ASP A 41 -1.33 8.49 -13.48
CA ASP A 41 -0.49 9.68 -13.33
C ASP A 41 0.25 9.68 -11.99
N TYR A 42 -0.46 9.39 -10.90
CA TYR A 42 0.13 9.35 -9.57
C TYR A 42 1.29 8.34 -9.48
N TYR A 43 1.02 7.10 -9.88
CA TYR A 43 2.03 6.04 -9.77
C TYR A 43 3.24 6.30 -10.66
N GLN A 44 3.02 6.75 -11.91
CA GLN A 44 4.12 7.06 -12.82
C GLN A 44 5.03 8.15 -12.26
N ARG A 45 4.45 9.24 -11.76
CA ARG A 45 5.22 10.35 -11.19
C ARG A 45 5.98 9.93 -9.93
N HIS A 46 5.27 9.35 -8.99
CA HIS A 46 5.87 9.04 -7.69
C HIS A 46 6.84 7.86 -7.75
N MET A 47 6.62 6.90 -8.61
CA MET A 47 7.61 5.84 -8.84
C MET A 47 8.89 6.39 -9.44
N ALA A 48 8.79 7.31 -10.41
CA ALA A 48 9.95 7.96 -11.02
C ALA A 48 10.72 8.80 -10.01
N GLU A 49 10.04 9.45 -9.08
CA GLU A 49 10.65 10.29 -8.04
C GLU A 49 11.16 9.49 -6.83
N GLY A 50 10.81 8.21 -6.73
CA GLY A 50 11.16 7.39 -5.57
C GLY A 50 10.30 7.64 -4.34
N THR A 51 9.13 8.30 -4.50
CA THR A 51 8.21 8.61 -3.39
C THR A 51 7.01 7.66 -3.31
N PHE A 52 6.98 6.66 -4.17
CA PHE A 52 6.07 5.54 -4.07
C PHE A 52 6.81 4.26 -4.43
N VAL A 53 6.68 3.24 -3.60
CA VAL A 53 7.21 1.89 -3.86
C VAL A 53 6.12 0.86 -3.64
N SER A 54 6.24 -0.25 -4.35
CA SER A 54 5.34 -1.39 -4.17
C SER A 54 6.10 -2.67 -4.41
N TRP A 55 5.75 -3.68 -3.63
CA TRP A 55 6.09 -5.06 -3.91
C TRP A 55 4.82 -5.79 -4.31
N ILE A 56 4.93 -6.65 -5.31
CA ILE A 56 3.81 -7.45 -5.80
C ILE A 56 4.16 -8.94 -5.68
N ALA A 57 3.12 -9.74 -5.60
CA ALA A 57 3.24 -11.19 -5.55
C ALA A 57 2.65 -11.80 -6.82
N LEU A 58 3.40 -12.68 -7.45
CA LEU A 58 3.03 -13.34 -8.69
C LEU A 58 2.97 -14.86 -8.51
N ASP A 59 1.93 -15.46 -9.06
CA ASP A 59 1.86 -16.90 -9.28
C ASP A 59 1.98 -17.11 -10.79
N GLY A 60 3.18 -17.53 -11.25
CA GLY A 60 3.50 -17.48 -12.67
C GLY A 60 3.45 -16.02 -13.18
N ASN A 61 2.62 -15.75 -14.17
CA ASN A 61 2.44 -14.41 -14.72
C ASN A 61 1.24 -13.68 -14.12
N THR A 62 0.55 -14.30 -13.16
CA THR A 62 -0.66 -13.73 -12.56
C THR A 62 -0.32 -12.96 -11.30
N MET A 63 -0.68 -11.69 -11.27
CA MET A 63 -0.55 -10.86 -10.06
C MET A 63 -1.64 -11.25 -9.07
N ILE A 64 -1.23 -11.78 -7.92
CA ILE A 64 -2.19 -12.28 -6.91
C ILE A 64 -2.10 -11.52 -5.59
N GLY A 65 -1.15 -10.63 -5.45
CA GLY A 65 -1.01 -9.80 -4.26
C GLY A 65 -0.33 -8.48 -4.57
N THR A 66 -0.75 -7.44 -3.86
CA THR A 66 -0.22 -6.09 -4.02
C THR A 66 0.10 -5.44 -2.67
N SER A 67 0.91 -4.42 -2.72
CA SER A 67 1.21 -3.53 -1.60
C SER A 67 1.50 -2.14 -2.13
N GLY A 68 1.55 -1.14 -1.26
CA GLY A 68 1.92 0.20 -1.67
C GLY A 68 2.38 1.02 -0.48
N MET A 69 3.42 1.81 -0.68
CA MET A 69 3.94 2.72 0.33
C MET A 69 4.23 4.05 -0.32
N SER A 70 3.50 5.08 0.10
CA SER A 70 3.75 6.46 -0.31
C SER A 70 4.57 7.16 0.76
N PHE A 71 5.65 7.85 0.35
CA PHE A 71 6.47 8.61 1.28
C PHE A 71 6.08 10.07 1.24
N VAL A 72 5.76 10.62 2.41
CA VAL A 72 5.37 12.02 2.55
C VAL A 72 6.18 12.67 3.68
N GLU A 73 6.27 13.99 3.63
CA GLU A 73 6.91 14.75 4.71
C GLU A 73 5.91 15.69 5.36
N LYS A 74 6.02 15.79 6.66
CA LYS A 74 5.31 16.77 7.50
C LYS A 74 6.36 17.55 8.29
N PRO A 75 6.01 18.74 8.84
CA PRO A 75 6.92 19.37 9.79
C PRO A 75 7.28 18.40 10.90
N PRO A 76 8.56 18.30 11.28
CA PRO A 76 8.98 17.42 12.36
C PRO A 76 8.22 17.66 13.67
N TYR A 77 7.96 16.59 14.39
CA TYR A 77 7.32 16.65 15.70
C TYR A 77 7.93 15.54 16.59
N PHE A 78 7.65 15.56 17.90
CA PHE A 78 8.32 14.64 18.82
C PHE A 78 8.10 13.16 18.46
N GLY A 79 6.90 12.79 18.00
CA GLY A 79 6.61 11.41 17.60
C GLY A 79 7.28 10.99 16.29
N CYS A 80 7.73 11.96 15.48
CA CYS A 80 8.41 11.72 14.21
C CYS A 80 9.38 12.85 13.91
N PRO A 81 10.59 12.82 14.51
CA PRO A 81 11.55 13.92 14.39
C PRO A 81 12.04 14.18 12.98
N SER A 82 12.03 13.19 12.09
CA SER A 82 12.40 13.39 10.69
C SER A 82 11.30 14.05 9.87
N GLY A 83 10.05 14.00 10.33
CA GLY A 83 8.89 14.42 9.56
C GLY A 83 8.55 13.48 8.40
N LYS A 84 9.37 12.48 8.12
CA LYS A 84 9.16 11.53 7.02
C LYS A 84 8.23 10.40 7.45
N MET A 85 7.18 10.19 6.68
CA MET A 85 6.15 9.20 6.97
C MET A 85 5.92 8.29 5.79
N GLY A 86 5.59 7.04 6.08
CA GLY A 86 5.06 6.12 5.10
C GLY A 86 3.55 6.02 5.21
N LEU A 87 2.85 6.14 4.09
CA LEU A 87 1.42 5.88 4.02
C LEU A 87 1.22 4.56 3.29
N LEU A 88 0.80 3.56 4.04
CA LEU A 88 0.57 2.22 3.51
C LEU A 88 -0.78 2.16 2.81
N SER A 89 -0.83 1.57 1.63
CA SER A 89 -2.05 1.41 0.84
C SER A 89 -1.96 0.18 -0.05
N SER A 90 -3.06 -0.13 -0.73
CA SER A 90 -3.08 -1.18 -1.75
C SER A 90 -2.65 -2.56 -1.25
N MET A 91 -2.84 -2.83 0.03
CA MET A 91 -2.57 -4.15 0.60
C MET A 91 -3.73 -5.07 0.23
N TYR A 92 -3.53 -5.89 -0.80
CA TYR A 92 -4.56 -6.78 -1.30
C TYR A 92 -3.97 -8.14 -1.67
N THR A 93 -4.71 -9.19 -1.38
CA THR A 93 -4.38 -10.56 -1.78
C THR A 93 -5.63 -11.17 -2.38
N ASP A 94 -5.52 -11.78 -3.55
CA ASP A 94 -6.66 -12.46 -4.19
C ASP A 94 -7.24 -13.51 -3.23
N PRO A 95 -8.58 -13.67 -3.16
CA PRO A 95 -9.21 -14.53 -2.16
C PRO A 95 -8.64 -15.95 -2.08
N ASP A 96 -8.35 -16.58 -3.22
CA ASP A 96 -7.82 -17.96 -3.26
C ASP A 96 -6.40 -18.08 -2.71
N TYR A 97 -5.71 -16.95 -2.50
CA TYR A 97 -4.33 -16.92 -2.02
C TYR A 97 -4.22 -16.38 -0.59
N ARG A 98 -5.34 -16.11 0.06
CA ARG A 98 -5.36 -15.59 1.43
C ARG A 98 -4.96 -16.66 2.45
N ARG A 99 -4.50 -16.21 3.63
CA ARG A 99 -4.08 -17.05 4.76
C ARG A 99 -2.88 -17.95 4.43
N LYS A 100 -2.02 -17.49 3.54
CA LYS A 100 -0.79 -18.20 3.13
C LYS A 100 0.48 -17.38 3.42
N GLY A 101 0.35 -16.28 4.17
CA GLY A 101 1.48 -15.43 4.55
C GLY A 101 1.90 -14.43 3.49
N ILE A 102 1.18 -14.30 2.38
CA ILE A 102 1.55 -13.40 1.28
C ILE A 102 1.46 -11.95 1.70
N ALA A 103 0.36 -11.54 2.33
CA ALA A 103 0.20 -10.16 2.79
C ALA A 103 1.29 -9.78 3.80
N LYS A 104 1.63 -10.68 4.70
CA LYS A 104 2.69 -10.45 5.70
C LYS A 104 4.05 -10.26 5.04
N GLU A 105 4.35 -11.06 4.03
CA GLU A 105 5.61 -10.94 3.28
C GLU A 105 5.68 -9.60 2.54
N LEU A 106 4.60 -9.22 1.85
CA LEU A 106 4.52 -7.93 1.14
C LEU A 106 4.66 -6.76 2.12
N LEU A 107 3.97 -6.82 3.25
CA LEU A 107 4.04 -5.79 4.28
C LEU A 107 5.47 -5.64 4.81
N SER A 108 6.14 -6.75 5.11
CA SER A 108 7.51 -6.72 5.59
C SER A 108 8.45 -6.02 4.61
N ARG A 109 8.27 -6.25 3.32
CA ARG A 109 9.13 -5.67 2.29
C ARG A 109 8.94 -4.17 2.15
N VAL A 110 7.70 -3.68 2.13
CA VAL A 110 7.47 -2.22 2.03
C VAL A 110 7.84 -1.49 3.32
N ILE A 111 7.74 -2.14 4.46
CA ILE A 111 8.21 -1.56 5.72
C ILE A 111 9.73 -1.42 5.73
N GLU A 112 10.46 -2.39 5.22
CA GLU A 112 11.92 -2.25 5.08
C GLU A 112 12.28 -1.08 4.15
N ASP A 113 11.55 -0.90 3.05
CA ASP A 113 11.73 0.26 2.18
C ASP A 113 11.49 1.58 2.93
N ALA A 114 10.48 1.64 3.78
CA ALA A 114 10.20 2.83 4.59
C ALA A 114 11.32 3.12 5.58
N LYS A 115 11.88 2.08 6.20
CA LYS A 115 13.04 2.25 7.08
C LYS A 115 14.24 2.81 6.33
N GLU A 116 14.53 2.29 5.15
CA GLU A 116 15.64 2.79 4.32
C GLU A 116 15.42 4.23 3.87
N TYR A 117 14.18 4.62 3.62
CA TYR A 117 13.83 6.00 3.26
C TYR A 117 14.03 6.96 4.42
N GLY A 118 14.04 6.47 5.65
CA GLY A 118 14.18 7.29 6.85
C GLY A 118 12.86 7.68 7.50
N CYS A 119 11.79 6.93 7.24
CA CYS A 119 10.49 7.19 7.85
C CYS A 119 10.55 6.96 9.37
N GLY A 120 9.95 7.87 10.13
CA GLY A 120 9.81 7.73 11.58
C GLY A 120 8.51 7.05 11.98
N THR A 121 7.55 6.98 11.08
CA THR A 121 6.25 6.33 11.34
C THR A 121 5.60 5.89 10.05
N ILE A 122 4.71 4.92 10.16
CA ILE A 122 3.91 4.41 9.04
C ILE A 122 2.45 4.42 9.48
N GLN A 123 1.58 4.92 8.63
CA GLN A 123 0.14 4.98 8.89
C GLN A 123 -0.63 4.20 7.84
N ILE A 124 -1.78 3.68 8.23
CA ILE A 124 -2.71 3.02 7.33
C ILE A 124 -4.14 3.26 7.80
N THR A 125 -5.06 3.42 6.84
CA THR A 125 -6.48 3.31 7.09
C THR A 125 -6.88 1.85 6.85
N ALA A 126 -7.02 1.08 7.93
CA ALA A 126 -7.25 -0.36 7.84
C ALA A 126 -8.72 -0.67 7.60
N SER A 127 -9.00 -1.60 6.65
CA SER A 127 -10.29 -2.25 6.56
C SER A 127 -10.47 -3.24 7.72
N GLU A 128 -11.70 -3.65 8.03
CA GLU A 128 -11.96 -4.65 9.08
C GLU A 128 -11.15 -5.93 8.86
N MET A 129 -11.02 -6.37 7.61
CA MET A 129 -10.26 -7.58 7.28
C MET A 129 -8.76 -7.43 7.53
N GLY A 130 -8.24 -6.21 7.42
CA GLY A 130 -6.81 -5.95 7.58
C GLY A 130 -6.37 -5.70 9.02
N VAL A 131 -7.28 -5.33 9.91
CA VAL A 131 -6.94 -4.92 11.28
C VAL A 131 -6.09 -5.96 12.01
N LYS A 132 -6.48 -7.25 11.92
CA LYS A 132 -5.74 -8.31 12.60
C LYS A 132 -4.30 -8.42 12.07
N LEU A 133 -4.10 -8.37 10.77
CA LEU A 133 -2.76 -8.41 10.17
C LEU A 133 -1.88 -7.28 10.70
N TYR A 134 -2.41 -6.06 10.69
CA TYR A 134 -1.64 -4.90 11.11
C TYR A 134 -1.37 -4.91 12.62
N ALA A 135 -2.36 -5.27 13.42
CA ALA A 135 -2.19 -5.39 14.87
C ALA A 135 -1.15 -6.45 15.21
N ASP A 136 -1.21 -7.61 14.57
CA ASP A 136 -0.23 -8.69 14.79
C ASP A 136 1.19 -8.26 14.37
N PHE A 137 1.30 -7.38 13.38
CA PHE A 137 2.58 -6.85 12.93
C PHE A 137 3.16 -5.78 13.89
N GLY A 138 2.31 -5.15 14.70
CA GLY A 138 2.71 -4.12 15.67
C GLY A 138 2.07 -2.76 15.49
N PHE A 139 1.14 -2.62 14.55
CA PHE A 139 0.39 -1.37 14.38
C PHE A 139 -0.58 -1.19 15.55
N VAL A 140 -0.73 0.07 16.01
CA VAL A 140 -1.68 0.43 17.06
C VAL A 140 -2.67 1.47 16.53
N HIS A 141 -3.89 1.44 17.05
CA HIS A 141 -4.90 2.42 16.66
C HIS A 141 -4.52 3.81 17.16
N ASN A 142 -4.73 4.81 16.30
CA ASN A 142 -4.59 6.21 16.64
C ASN A 142 -5.78 6.97 16.06
N GLU A 143 -6.67 7.46 16.92
CA GLU A 143 -7.95 8.06 16.52
C GLU A 143 -7.93 9.59 16.49
N ASN A 144 -6.78 10.22 16.47
CA ASN A 144 -6.67 11.68 16.45
C ASN A 144 -6.92 12.31 15.07
N PHE A 145 -7.46 11.55 14.16
CA PHE A 145 -7.66 11.97 12.78
C PHE A 145 -9.05 12.61 12.60
N MET A 146 -9.07 13.79 12.01
CA MET A 146 -10.31 14.46 11.60
C MET A 146 -10.20 14.84 10.13
N GLN A 147 -11.33 14.89 9.44
CA GLN A 147 -11.36 15.15 7.99
C GLN A 147 -12.38 16.24 7.66
N TYR A 148 -11.97 17.16 6.82
CA TYR A 148 -12.86 18.15 6.22
C TYR A 148 -12.79 17.96 4.70
N LYS A 149 -13.93 17.61 4.09
CA LYS A 149 -13.98 17.34 2.65
C LYS A 149 -14.22 18.64 1.90
N LEU A 150 -13.38 18.89 0.91
CA LEU A 150 -13.48 20.08 0.03
C LEU A 150 -14.42 19.83 -1.15
#